data_557ed4ad873f6dfaa6e85406a34d2b2b
#
_entry.id   557ed4ad873f6dfaa6e85406a34d2b2b
#
_cell.length_a   1.000
_cell.length_b   1.000
_cell.length_c   1.000
_cell.angle_alpha   90.00
_cell.angle_beta   90.00
_cell.angle_gamma   90.00
#
_symmetry.space_group_name_H-M   'P 1'
#
loop_
_entity.id
_entity.type
_entity.pdbx_description
1 polymer ?
#
loop_
_entity_poly.entity_id
_entity_poly.type
_entity_poly.pdbx_seq_one_letter_code
_entity_poly.pdbx_strand_id
1 'polypeptide(L)'
;MKSLVSSLLALSVVLPGVARAAEPDSCSVVRFADVGWTDITVTTAVTRLVLSHQGYRTQVVRLSVPDTYKAMSEKKIDVFLGNWMPSMANDIKPYADKGTVETVRANLEGAKYTLAVPRYAYEAGLKTFADIAKFREQLGGRIYGIEPGNDGNQLIQKMIREKAFGLGDFKLVESSEADMLAYVKRAGALKQPIVFLGWEPHPMNTRIQMNYLDGGDSYFGPHYGGATVFTNVRAGYLQECPNVARLLQNLTFDLAMENQLMDAVLNERRNPRQAAKGWLKANPQVLDGWLQGVAPRVSGGPAGASKAVASD
;
A
#
# COMPACT_ATOMS: atom_id res chain seq x y z
N MET A 1 -77.31 22.46 -26.13
CA MET A 1 -76.30 21.48 -25.62
C MET A 1 -74.95 21.99 -26.05
N LYS A 2 -74.20 22.57 -25.10
CA LYS A 2 -72.86 23.13 -25.33
C LYS A 2 -71.84 22.19 -24.75
N SER A 3 -70.99 21.60 -25.65
CA SER A 3 -69.93 20.70 -25.28
C SER A 3 -68.70 21.50 -24.87
N LEU A 4 -68.23 21.32 -23.59
CA LEU A 4 -66.98 21.87 -23.12
C LEU A 4 -65.88 20.86 -23.39
N VAL A 5 -64.90 21.25 -24.23
CA VAL A 5 -63.64 20.52 -24.45
C VAL A 5 -62.64 21.06 -23.44
N SER A 6 -62.29 20.23 -22.45
CA SER A 6 -61.20 20.54 -21.52
C SER A 6 -59.85 20.09 -22.10
N SER A 7 -59.02 21.07 -22.44
CA SER A 7 -57.64 20.84 -22.84
C SER A 7 -56.76 20.62 -21.62
N LEU A 8 -56.25 19.42 -21.39
CA LEU A 8 -55.21 19.15 -20.41
C LEU A 8 -53.82 19.61 -20.98
N LEU A 9 -53.28 20.64 -20.37
CA LEU A 9 -51.88 21.04 -20.62
C LEU A 9 -50.99 20.13 -19.80
N ALA A 10 -50.25 19.25 -20.51
CA ALA A 10 -49.19 18.46 -19.88
C ALA A 10 -47.95 19.32 -19.65
N LEU A 11 -47.66 19.65 -18.41
CA LEU A 11 -46.46 20.38 -17.99
C LEU A 11 -45.29 19.40 -17.93
N SER A 12 -44.45 19.40 -18.96
CA SER A 12 -43.22 18.61 -19.01
C SER A 12 -42.18 19.23 -18.07
N VAL A 13 -41.98 18.64 -16.91
CA VAL A 13 -40.89 19.00 -15.99
C VAL A 13 -39.56 18.50 -16.58
N VAL A 14 -38.81 19.39 -17.21
CA VAL A 14 -37.43 19.13 -17.62
C VAL A 14 -36.58 19.23 -16.33
N LEU A 15 -36.21 18.09 -15.72
CA LEU A 15 -35.21 18.04 -14.68
C LEU A 15 -33.87 18.49 -15.27
N PRO A 16 -33.22 19.52 -14.72
CA PRO A 16 -31.89 19.88 -15.16
C PRO A 16 -30.93 18.72 -14.84
N GLY A 17 -30.44 18.05 -15.85
CA GLY A 17 -29.34 17.14 -15.71
C GLY A 17 -28.16 17.90 -15.10
N VAL A 18 -27.72 17.48 -13.91
CA VAL A 18 -26.52 18.05 -13.27
C VAL A 18 -25.35 17.70 -14.21
N ALA A 19 -24.99 18.65 -15.08
CA ALA A 19 -23.77 18.54 -15.87
C ALA A 19 -22.60 18.49 -14.89
N ARG A 20 -22.03 17.31 -14.68
CA ARG A 20 -20.81 17.13 -13.90
C ARG A 20 -19.72 17.87 -14.67
N ALA A 21 -19.16 18.91 -14.10
CA ALA A 21 -18.04 19.61 -14.70
C ALA A 21 -16.93 18.57 -14.99
N ALA A 22 -16.39 18.61 -16.20
CA ALA A 22 -15.27 17.74 -16.58
C ALA A 22 -14.10 18.02 -15.62
N GLU A 23 -13.50 16.95 -15.12
CA GLU A 23 -12.34 17.06 -14.25
C GLU A 23 -11.18 17.76 -14.98
N PRO A 24 -10.41 18.64 -14.33
CA PRO A 24 -9.33 19.40 -14.96
C PRO A 24 -8.31 18.50 -15.69
N ASP A 25 -7.68 19.05 -16.74
CA ASP A 25 -6.63 18.32 -17.48
C ASP A 25 -5.40 17.98 -16.64
N SER A 26 -5.12 18.77 -15.59
CA SER A 26 -4.09 18.48 -14.59
C SER A 26 -4.29 17.11 -13.93
N CYS A 27 -5.53 16.62 -13.83
CA CYS A 27 -5.88 15.30 -13.29
C CYS A 27 -5.72 14.14 -14.29
N SER A 28 -5.40 14.43 -15.56
CA SER A 28 -5.26 13.40 -16.61
C SER A 28 -4.12 12.43 -16.36
N VAL A 29 -3.15 12.80 -15.54
CA VAL A 29 -2.00 11.99 -15.12
C VAL A 29 -1.99 11.89 -13.61
N VAL A 30 -2.06 10.67 -13.09
CA VAL A 30 -1.93 10.38 -11.64
C VAL A 30 -0.54 9.84 -11.36
N ARG A 31 0.21 10.52 -10.49
CA ARG A 31 1.60 10.20 -10.15
C ARG A 31 1.67 9.48 -8.82
N PHE A 32 2.14 8.24 -8.85
CA PHE A 32 2.28 7.38 -7.67
C PHE A 32 3.73 7.32 -7.21
N ALA A 33 3.95 7.27 -5.90
CA ALA A 33 5.19 6.75 -5.33
C ALA A 33 5.10 5.23 -5.15
N ASP A 34 6.21 4.56 -5.41
CA ASP A 34 6.44 3.15 -5.08
C ASP A 34 7.75 3.07 -4.32
N VAL A 35 7.71 2.60 -3.08
CA VAL A 35 8.90 2.51 -2.21
C VAL A 35 9.64 1.18 -2.38
N GLY A 36 9.04 0.26 -3.14
CA GLY A 36 9.68 -0.97 -3.55
C GLY A 36 9.31 -2.19 -2.78
N TRP A 37 8.42 -2.05 -1.84
CA TRP A 37 7.83 -3.20 -1.19
C TRP A 37 6.83 -3.84 -2.14
N THR A 38 6.82 -5.16 -2.15
CA THR A 38 6.01 -5.89 -3.14
C THR A 38 4.52 -5.64 -2.95
N ASP A 39 4.03 -5.46 -1.71
CA ASP A 39 2.64 -5.08 -1.41
C ASP A 39 2.25 -3.76 -2.07
N ILE A 40 3.08 -2.72 -1.92
CA ILE A 40 2.80 -1.40 -2.50
C ILE A 40 2.96 -1.42 -4.02
N THR A 41 3.91 -2.20 -4.54
CA THR A 41 4.07 -2.39 -5.98
C THR A 41 2.82 -3.03 -6.60
N VAL A 42 2.21 -4.05 -5.97
CA VAL A 42 1.04 -4.74 -6.53
C VAL A 42 -0.24 -3.95 -6.34
N THR A 43 -0.47 -3.29 -5.19
CA THR A 43 -1.64 -2.44 -4.96
C THR A 43 -1.62 -1.21 -5.88
N THR A 44 -0.44 -0.61 -6.09
CA THR A 44 -0.24 0.44 -7.09
C THR A 44 -0.52 -0.07 -8.51
N ALA A 45 -0.07 -1.27 -8.87
CA ALA A 45 -0.31 -1.84 -10.20
C ALA A 45 -1.81 -2.07 -10.47
N VAL A 46 -2.55 -2.57 -9.48
CA VAL A 46 -4.01 -2.75 -9.56
C VAL A 46 -4.71 -1.40 -9.73
N THR A 47 -4.41 -0.43 -8.86
CA THR A 47 -5.00 0.91 -8.90
C THR A 47 -4.76 1.61 -10.24
N ARG A 48 -3.55 1.48 -10.79
CA ARG A 48 -3.19 2.02 -12.10
C ARG A 48 -3.97 1.38 -13.25
N LEU A 49 -4.24 0.07 -13.20
CA LEU A 49 -5.07 -0.59 -14.19
C LEU A 49 -6.51 -0.07 -14.15
N VAL A 50 -7.08 0.06 -12.96
CA VAL A 50 -8.42 0.63 -12.78
C VAL A 50 -8.48 2.06 -13.33
N LEU A 51 -7.53 2.92 -12.96
CA LEU A 51 -7.43 4.29 -13.50
C LEU A 51 -7.27 4.31 -15.02
N SER A 52 -6.46 3.41 -15.58
CA SER A 52 -6.25 3.33 -17.03
C SER A 52 -7.55 2.98 -17.78
N HIS A 53 -8.37 2.07 -17.23
CA HIS A 53 -9.68 1.74 -17.77
C HIS A 53 -10.68 2.92 -17.65
N GLN A 54 -10.46 3.81 -16.66
CA GLN A 54 -11.24 5.04 -16.51
C GLN A 54 -10.70 6.20 -17.36
N GLY A 55 -9.73 5.99 -18.25
CA GLY A 55 -9.19 7.00 -19.18
C GLY A 55 -8.07 7.88 -18.59
N TYR A 56 -7.49 7.54 -17.44
CA TYR A 56 -6.35 8.24 -16.86
C TYR A 56 -5.02 7.62 -17.31
N ARG A 57 -4.02 8.47 -17.48
CA ARG A 57 -2.62 8.05 -17.55
C ARG A 57 -2.04 7.97 -16.15
N THR A 58 -1.09 7.08 -15.93
CA THR A 58 -0.45 6.94 -14.63
C THR A 58 1.07 6.90 -14.76
N GLN A 59 1.75 7.51 -13.80
CA GLN A 59 3.20 7.44 -13.65
C GLN A 59 3.54 6.84 -12.29
N VAL A 60 4.65 6.11 -12.20
CA VAL A 60 5.18 5.60 -10.94
C VAL A 60 6.61 6.04 -10.82
N VAL A 61 6.97 6.57 -9.68
CA VAL A 61 8.34 6.96 -9.33
C VAL A 61 8.79 6.12 -8.15
N ARG A 62 9.95 5.47 -8.31
CA ARG A 62 10.58 4.72 -7.22
C ARG A 62 11.30 5.69 -6.30
N LEU A 63 10.91 5.72 -5.02
CA LEU A 63 11.44 6.66 -4.02
C LEU A 63 11.66 5.93 -2.70
N SER A 64 12.49 6.48 -1.83
CA SER A 64 12.50 6.10 -0.41
C SER A 64 11.26 6.64 0.31
N VAL A 65 10.97 6.14 1.52
CA VAL A 65 9.87 6.68 2.35
C VAL A 65 10.04 8.19 2.59
N PRO A 66 11.21 8.69 3.07
CA PRO A 66 11.40 10.13 3.25
C PRO A 66 11.25 10.95 1.97
N ASP A 67 11.80 10.44 0.83
CA ASP A 67 11.69 11.14 -0.45
C ASP A 67 10.26 11.14 -0.99
N THR A 68 9.47 10.12 -0.67
CA THR A 68 8.04 10.05 -1.03
C THR A 68 7.27 11.22 -0.40
N TYR A 69 7.36 11.40 0.91
CA TYR A 69 6.65 12.49 1.59
C TYR A 69 7.18 13.86 1.17
N LYS A 70 8.49 14.00 0.96
CA LYS A 70 9.07 15.21 0.41
C LYS A 70 8.51 15.53 -0.98
N ALA A 71 8.49 14.56 -1.89
CA ALA A 71 7.97 14.72 -3.25
C ALA A 71 6.46 15.05 -3.28
N MET A 72 5.68 14.46 -2.35
CA MET A 72 4.27 14.80 -2.16
C MET A 72 4.11 16.26 -1.71
N SER A 73 4.89 16.71 -0.73
CA SER A 73 4.85 18.08 -0.24
C SER A 73 5.25 19.12 -1.31
N GLU A 74 6.10 18.72 -2.25
CA GLU A 74 6.52 19.50 -3.41
C GLU A 74 5.58 19.35 -4.62
N LYS A 75 4.45 18.63 -4.47
CA LYS A 75 3.46 18.36 -5.52
C LYS A 75 4.03 17.60 -6.74
N LYS A 76 5.12 16.86 -6.55
CA LYS A 76 5.73 15.99 -7.59
C LYS A 76 5.08 14.62 -7.65
N ILE A 77 4.53 14.15 -6.54
CA ILE A 77 3.76 12.91 -6.39
C ILE A 77 2.36 13.27 -5.91
N ASP A 78 1.35 12.58 -6.43
CA ASP A 78 -0.06 12.80 -6.08
C ASP A 78 -0.55 11.82 -5.02
N VAL A 79 -0.15 10.54 -5.12
CA VAL A 79 -0.70 9.43 -4.34
C VAL A 79 0.40 8.50 -3.82
N PHE A 80 0.27 8.08 -2.58
CA PHE A 80 1.04 7.01 -1.95
C PHE A 80 0.09 6.06 -1.22
N LEU A 81 0.15 4.77 -1.53
CA LEU A 81 -0.76 3.75 -1.00
C LEU A 81 -0.22 2.99 0.21
N GLY A 82 0.99 3.31 0.66
CA GLY A 82 1.77 2.51 1.61
C GLY A 82 2.10 3.22 2.92
N ASN A 83 1.21 4.05 3.46
CA ASN A 83 1.43 4.64 4.79
C ASN A 83 1.08 3.62 5.88
N TRP A 84 2.07 2.83 6.30
CA TRP A 84 1.97 1.82 7.34
C TRP A 84 1.98 2.45 8.74
N MET A 85 0.85 2.41 9.43
CA MET A 85 0.71 2.99 10.77
C MET A 85 0.60 1.88 11.84
N PRO A 86 1.28 2.01 13.00
CA PRO A 86 1.92 3.23 13.52
C PRO A 86 3.40 3.43 13.13
N SER A 87 4.06 2.48 12.45
CA SER A 87 5.52 2.52 12.23
C SER A 87 5.99 3.79 11.49
N MET A 88 5.22 4.28 10.52
CA MET A 88 5.52 5.49 9.73
C MET A 88 5.01 6.80 10.38
N ALA A 89 4.55 6.77 11.64
CA ALA A 89 4.00 7.96 12.28
C ALA A 89 4.99 9.15 12.29
N ASN A 90 6.27 8.88 12.49
CA ASN A 90 7.30 9.92 12.50
C ASN A 90 7.63 10.44 11.10
N ASP A 91 7.47 9.62 10.06
CA ASP A 91 7.75 9.99 8.68
C ASP A 91 6.68 10.94 8.13
N ILE A 92 5.40 10.64 8.37
CA ILE A 92 4.29 11.47 7.88
C ILE A 92 4.08 12.74 8.73
N LYS A 93 4.32 12.67 10.05
CA LYS A 93 3.97 13.75 10.98
C LYS A 93 4.42 15.15 10.54
N PRO A 94 5.67 15.41 10.10
CA PRO A 94 6.11 16.74 9.69
C PRO A 94 5.32 17.32 8.51
N TYR A 95 4.76 16.46 7.67
CA TYR A 95 4.02 16.84 6.47
C TYR A 95 2.53 16.99 6.75
N ALA A 96 1.98 16.12 7.62
CA ALA A 96 0.60 16.23 8.09
C ALA A 96 0.40 17.50 8.94
N ASP A 97 1.32 17.79 9.87
CA ASP A 97 1.28 19.00 10.71
C ASP A 97 1.32 20.30 9.88
N LYS A 98 2.03 20.27 8.73
CA LYS A 98 2.09 21.41 7.79
C LYS A 98 0.93 21.41 6.80
N GLY A 99 0.06 20.40 6.81
CA GLY A 99 -1.03 20.26 5.86
C GLY A 99 -0.57 20.10 4.40
N THR A 100 0.63 19.53 4.17
CA THR A 100 1.18 19.32 2.83
C THR A 100 0.92 17.91 2.30
N VAL A 101 0.56 16.98 3.17
CA VAL A 101 0.12 15.61 2.86
C VAL A 101 -1.16 15.33 3.64
N GLU A 102 -2.13 14.75 2.99
CA GLU A 102 -3.44 14.40 3.55
C GLU A 102 -3.60 12.86 3.58
N THR A 103 -4.17 12.34 4.66
CA THR A 103 -4.59 10.95 4.76
C THR A 103 -6.02 10.81 4.28
N VAL A 104 -6.26 9.94 3.30
CA VAL A 104 -7.58 9.74 2.70
C VAL A 104 -8.42 8.76 3.53
N ARG A 105 -7.90 7.55 3.71
CA ARG A 105 -8.54 6.47 4.48
C ARG A 105 -7.56 5.31 4.72
N ALA A 106 -7.95 4.41 5.62
CA ALA A 106 -7.37 3.08 5.67
C ALA A 106 -7.71 2.32 4.38
N ASN A 107 -6.71 1.78 3.70
CA ASN A 107 -6.89 0.94 2.51
C ASN A 107 -6.64 -0.54 2.80
N LEU A 108 -5.91 -0.88 3.88
CA LEU A 108 -5.72 -2.23 4.36
C LEU A 108 -5.76 -2.24 5.90
N GLU A 109 -6.52 -3.18 6.47
CA GLU A 109 -6.62 -3.41 7.92
C GLU A 109 -6.12 -4.82 8.27
N GLY A 110 -5.74 -5.03 9.53
CA GLY A 110 -5.31 -6.32 10.04
C GLY A 110 -3.89 -6.72 9.63
N ALA A 111 -3.11 -5.79 9.10
CA ALA A 111 -1.70 -5.98 8.79
C ALA A 111 -0.86 -6.16 10.07
N LYS A 112 0.36 -6.68 9.91
CA LYS A 112 1.38 -6.79 10.98
C LYS A 112 2.72 -6.36 10.45
N TYR A 113 3.54 -5.77 11.31
CA TYR A 113 4.90 -5.39 10.99
C TYR A 113 5.77 -5.40 12.25
N THR A 114 6.68 -6.34 12.34
CA THR A 114 7.57 -6.49 13.51
C THR A 114 8.75 -7.42 13.21
N LEU A 115 9.54 -7.77 14.23
CA LEU A 115 10.62 -8.74 14.08
C LEU A 115 10.09 -10.18 14.09
N ALA A 116 10.71 -11.00 13.25
CA ALA A 116 10.40 -12.42 13.10
C ALA A 116 11.67 -13.27 13.15
N VAL A 117 11.48 -14.56 13.42
CA VAL A 117 12.54 -15.57 13.45
C VAL A 117 12.05 -16.87 12.80
N PRO A 118 12.93 -17.71 12.24
CA PRO A 118 12.54 -19.04 11.81
C PRO A 118 12.00 -19.88 12.99
N ARG A 119 11.04 -20.77 12.69
CA ARG A 119 10.39 -21.61 13.71
C ARG A 119 11.38 -22.37 14.57
N TYR A 120 12.43 -22.96 13.98
CA TYR A 120 13.43 -23.71 14.75
C TYR A 120 14.18 -22.82 15.75
N ALA A 121 14.39 -21.53 15.48
CA ALA A 121 14.99 -20.60 16.42
C ALA A 121 13.99 -20.22 17.53
N TYR A 122 12.72 -20.07 17.18
CA TYR A 122 11.63 -19.84 18.14
C TYR A 122 11.48 -21.02 19.11
N GLU A 123 11.49 -22.25 18.59
CA GLU A 123 11.42 -23.48 19.39
C GLU A 123 12.66 -23.66 20.29
N ALA A 124 13.83 -23.15 19.85
CA ALA A 124 15.05 -23.11 20.64
C ALA A 124 15.05 -22.05 21.76
N GLY A 125 13.97 -21.25 21.87
CA GLY A 125 13.79 -20.27 22.95
C GLY A 125 13.92 -18.80 22.55
N LEU A 126 14.17 -18.49 21.27
CA LEU A 126 14.17 -17.11 20.77
C LEU A 126 12.73 -16.68 20.46
N LYS A 127 11.96 -16.32 21.50
CA LYS A 127 10.51 -16.09 21.42
C LYS A 127 10.09 -14.64 21.57
N THR A 128 10.91 -13.85 22.25
CA THR A 128 10.58 -12.46 22.58
C THR A 128 11.72 -11.53 22.18
N PHE A 129 11.44 -10.23 22.09
CA PHE A 129 12.48 -9.22 21.90
C PHE A 129 13.58 -9.30 22.97
N ALA A 130 13.21 -9.60 24.22
CA ALA A 130 14.16 -9.78 25.32
C ALA A 130 15.09 -11.01 25.19
N ASP A 131 14.69 -11.98 24.36
CA ASP A 131 15.51 -13.17 24.11
C ASP A 131 16.60 -12.91 23.07
N ILE A 132 16.46 -11.89 22.21
CA ILE A 132 17.40 -11.62 21.10
C ILE A 132 18.84 -11.50 21.63
N ALA A 133 19.04 -10.79 22.74
CA ALA A 133 20.36 -10.60 23.34
C ALA A 133 21.00 -11.91 23.82
N LYS A 134 20.19 -12.88 24.27
CA LYS A 134 20.67 -14.20 24.71
C LYS A 134 21.25 -15.03 23.57
N PHE A 135 20.80 -14.76 22.34
CA PHE A 135 21.24 -15.44 21.11
C PHE A 135 22.30 -14.66 20.34
N ARG A 136 22.92 -13.64 20.97
CA ARG A 136 23.84 -12.71 20.30
C ARG A 136 24.95 -13.40 19.50
N GLU A 137 25.59 -14.42 20.05
CA GLU A 137 26.67 -15.15 19.38
C GLU A 137 26.14 -15.90 18.13
N GLN A 138 25.04 -16.62 18.27
CA GLN A 138 24.42 -17.38 17.19
C GLN A 138 23.88 -16.48 16.08
N LEU A 139 23.42 -15.27 16.44
CA LEU A 139 22.94 -14.24 15.52
C LEU A 139 24.09 -13.41 14.91
N GLY A 140 25.33 -13.60 15.38
CA GLY A 140 26.47 -12.76 15.01
C GLY A 140 26.27 -11.28 15.35
N GLY A 141 25.43 -10.98 16.35
CA GLY A 141 25.07 -9.62 16.75
C GLY A 141 24.36 -8.83 15.66
N ARG A 142 23.53 -9.47 14.83
CA ARG A 142 22.89 -8.83 13.68
C ARG A 142 21.37 -8.97 13.71
N ILE A 143 20.68 -7.92 13.26
CA ILE A 143 19.25 -7.91 12.95
C ILE A 143 19.11 -7.47 11.49
N TYR A 144 18.32 -8.17 10.70
CA TYR A 144 18.19 -7.94 9.26
C TYR A 144 16.96 -7.11 8.98
N GLY A 145 17.19 -5.94 8.42
CA GLY A 145 16.18 -5.01 7.92
C GLY A 145 16.09 -5.03 6.40
N ILE A 146 15.36 -4.06 5.87
CA ILE A 146 15.18 -3.85 4.45
C ILE A 146 15.90 -2.57 3.98
N GLU A 147 15.38 -1.81 3.03
CA GLU A 147 16.12 -0.69 2.42
C GLU A 147 16.44 0.45 3.40
N PRO A 148 17.53 1.17 3.19
CA PRO A 148 17.87 2.35 3.99
C PRO A 148 16.75 3.39 4.01
N GLY A 149 16.50 3.97 5.18
CA GLY A 149 15.43 4.95 5.38
C GLY A 149 14.05 4.34 5.63
N ASN A 150 13.94 3.02 5.66
CA ASN A 150 12.72 2.31 6.05
C ASN A 150 12.37 2.57 7.52
N ASP A 151 11.09 2.70 7.81
CA ASP A 151 10.56 2.96 9.16
C ASP A 151 10.90 1.85 10.17
N GLY A 152 10.80 0.58 9.78
CA GLY A 152 11.20 -0.55 10.63
C GLY A 152 12.70 -0.56 10.93
N ASN A 153 13.54 -0.21 9.95
CA ASN A 153 14.96 -0.01 10.17
C ASN A 153 15.22 1.11 11.20
N GLN A 154 14.47 2.21 11.12
CA GLN A 154 14.57 3.31 12.09
C GLN A 154 14.19 2.85 13.51
N LEU A 155 13.15 2.01 13.65
CA LEU A 155 12.75 1.42 14.93
C LEU A 155 13.84 0.50 15.49
N ILE A 156 14.43 -0.37 14.65
CA ILE A 156 15.55 -1.24 15.07
C ILE A 156 16.75 -0.40 15.50
N GLN A 157 17.13 0.61 14.72
CA GLN A 157 18.21 1.52 15.09
C GLN A 157 17.93 2.27 16.38
N LYS A 158 16.67 2.67 16.62
CA LYS A 158 16.24 3.29 17.88
C LYS A 158 16.45 2.33 19.04
N MET A 159 16.01 1.07 18.96
CA MET A 159 16.24 0.05 20.00
C MET A 159 17.72 -0.16 20.30
N ILE A 160 18.56 -0.20 19.26
CA ILE A 160 20.02 -0.35 19.41
C ILE A 160 20.62 0.86 20.13
N ARG A 161 20.27 2.10 19.72
CA ARG A 161 20.75 3.33 20.37
C ARG A 161 20.33 3.43 21.83
N GLU A 162 19.10 3.06 22.13
CA GLU A 162 18.53 3.07 23.48
C GLU A 162 18.96 1.86 24.32
N LYS A 163 19.71 0.93 23.73
CA LYS A 163 20.11 -0.35 24.35
C LYS A 163 18.94 -1.17 24.88
N ALA A 164 17.76 -0.95 24.28
CA ALA A 164 16.54 -1.68 24.62
C ALA A 164 16.76 -3.18 24.41
N PHE A 165 16.11 -4.01 25.22
CA PHE A 165 16.20 -5.48 25.16
C PHE A 165 17.65 -6.04 25.15
N GLY A 166 18.65 -5.25 25.61
CA GLY A 166 20.05 -5.64 25.55
C GLY A 166 20.70 -5.56 24.17
N LEU A 167 20.11 -4.80 23.22
CA LEU A 167 20.55 -4.75 21.82
C LEU A 167 21.68 -3.75 21.54
N GLY A 168 22.26 -3.08 22.54
CA GLY A 168 23.26 -2.03 22.35
C GLY A 168 24.48 -2.42 21.50
N ASP A 169 24.85 -3.71 21.48
CA ASP A 169 26.00 -4.25 20.72
C ASP A 169 25.57 -4.95 19.41
N PHE A 170 24.30 -4.82 19.02
CA PHE A 170 23.80 -5.34 17.76
C PHE A 170 24.02 -4.34 16.63
N LYS A 171 24.00 -4.87 15.41
CA LYS A 171 24.07 -4.08 14.18
C LYS A 171 22.86 -4.40 13.30
N LEU A 172 22.24 -3.37 12.78
CA LEU A 172 21.25 -3.50 11.70
C LEU A 172 21.98 -3.79 10.38
N VAL A 173 21.52 -4.80 9.66
CA VAL A 173 21.92 -5.08 8.27
C VAL A 173 20.82 -4.54 7.37
N GLU A 174 21.07 -3.37 6.78
CA GLU A 174 20.16 -2.79 5.79
C GLU A 174 20.40 -3.44 4.42
N SER A 175 19.34 -3.73 3.70
CA SER A 175 19.40 -4.39 2.39
C SER A 175 18.19 -4.02 1.54
N SER A 176 17.60 -4.96 0.83
CA SER A 176 16.28 -4.86 0.19
C SER A 176 15.37 -5.96 0.71
N GLU A 177 14.05 -5.87 0.46
CA GLU A 177 13.11 -6.98 0.71
C GLU A 177 13.66 -8.30 0.13
N ALA A 178 14.10 -8.29 -1.13
CA ALA A 178 14.59 -9.48 -1.81
C ALA A 178 15.87 -10.04 -1.17
N ASP A 179 16.82 -9.17 -0.80
CA ASP A 179 18.08 -9.58 -0.17
C ASP A 179 17.84 -10.08 1.26
N MET A 180 17.00 -9.42 2.03
CA MET A 180 16.62 -9.87 3.37
C MET A 180 16.02 -11.27 3.30
N LEU A 181 15.08 -11.53 2.38
CA LEU A 181 14.51 -12.87 2.18
C LEU A 181 15.55 -13.91 1.73
N ALA A 182 16.55 -13.51 0.93
CA ALA A 182 17.65 -14.38 0.55
C ALA A 182 18.52 -14.76 1.77
N TYR A 183 18.81 -13.82 2.68
CA TYR A 183 19.47 -14.11 3.96
C TYR A 183 18.65 -15.09 4.82
N VAL A 184 17.35 -14.88 4.94
CA VAL A 184 16.46 -15.77 5.71
C VAL A 184 16.45 -17.19 5.11
N LYS A 185 16.36 -17.30 3.78
CA LYS A 185 16.40 -18.59 3.07
C LYS A 185 17.73 -19.32 3.31
N ARG A 186 18.86 -18.60 3.23
CA ARG A 186 20.18 -19.15 3.49
C ARG A 186 20.33 -19.63 4.94
N ALA A 187 19.91 -18.79 5.91
CA ALA A 187 19.93 -19.16 7.33
C ALA A 187 19.08 -20.40 7.59
N GLY A 188 17.89 -20.48 6.95
CA GLY A 188 17.01 -21.64 7.03
C GLY A 188 17.66 -22.95 6.52
N ALA A 189 18.36 -22.88 5.41
CA ALA A 189 19.08 -24.05 4.86
C ALA A 189 20.20 -24.55 5.78
N LEU A 190 20.83 -23.64 6.53
CA LEU A 190 21.91 -23.94 7.47
C LEU A 190 21.42 -24.16 8.92
N LYS A 191 20.13 -24.02 9.16
CA LYS A 191 19.52 -24.01 10.51
C LYS A 191 20.16 -23.01 11.46
N GLN A 192 20.67 -21.89 10.94
CA GLN A 192 21.22 -20.80 11.70
C GLN A 192 20.12 -19.84 12.14
N PRO A 193 20.07 -19.40 13.40
CA PRO A 193 19.09 -18.42 13.81
C PRO A 193 19.34 -17.08 13.10
N ILE A 194 18.27 -16.40 12.77
CA ILE A 194 18.26 -15.08 12.15
C ILE A 194 17.07 -14.29 12.69
N VAL A 195 17.26 -13.01 12.99
CA VAL A 195 16.19 -12.06 13.32
C VAL A 195 16.04 -11.11 12.16
N PHE A 196 14.83 -10.93 11.65
CA PHE A 196 14.56 -10.14 10.48
C PHE A 196 13.21 -9.42 10.57
N LEU A 197 13.03 -8.36 9.77
CA LEU A 197 11.73 -7.71 9.63
C LEU A 197 10.76 -8.65 8.91
N GLY A 198 9.60 -8.85 9.53
CA GLY A 198 8.50 -9.62 8.96
C GLY A 198 7.23 -8.80 8.94
N TRP A 199 6.39 -9.02 7.95
CA TRP A 199 5.08 -8.35 7.86
C TRP A 199 4.02 -9.25 7.22
N GLU A 200 2.77 -8.88 7.44
CA GLU A 200 1.58 -9.47 6.85
C GLU A 200 0.70 -8.36 6.29
N PRO A 201 0.27 -8.41 5.03
CA PRO A 201 0.36 -9.55 4.11
C PRO A 201 1.74 -9.72 3.48
N HIS A 202 2.23 -10.95 3.40
CA HIS A 202 3.39 -11.32 2.62
C HIS A 202 3.49 -12.85 2.48
N PRO A 203 3.83 -13.40 1.30
CA PRO A 203 4.00 -14.84 1.09
C PRO A 203 5.02 -15.52 2.01
N MET A 204 5.96 -14.75 2.62
CA MET A 204 6.88 -15.32 3.62
C MET A 204 6.15 -16.02 4.76
N ASN A 205 4.95 -15.54 5.15
CA ASN A 205 4.15 -16.10 6.25
C ASN A 205 3.69 -17.54 5.98
N THR A 206 3.53 -17.92 4.73
CA THR A 206 3.12 -19.27 4.32
C THR A 206 4.29 -20.11 3.78
N ARG A 207 5.32 -19.47 3.24
CA ARG A 207 6.45 -20.13 2.57
C ARG A 207 7.64 -20.39 3.49
N ILE A 208 7.78 -19.58 4.53
CA ILE A 208 8.84 -19.69 5.53
C ILE A 208 8.17 -20.16 6.84
N GLN A 209 8.68 -21.23 7.44
CA GLN A 209 8.26 -21.60 8.78
C GLN A 209 8.87 -20.60 9.77
N MET A 210 8.12 -19.56 10.09
CA MET A 210 8.56 -18.46 10.96
C MET A 210 7.53 -18.15 12.04
N ASN A 211 7.99 -17.41 13.04
CA ASN A 211 7.15 -16.85 14.10
C ASN A 211 7.55 -15.39 14.32
N TYR A 212 6.57 -14.54 14.59
CA TYR A 212 6.81 -13.19 15.09
C TYR A 212 7.27 -13.24 16.54
N LEU A 213 8.16 -12.31 16.92
CA LEU A 213 8.62 -12.17 18.28
C LEU A 213 7.61 -11.37 19.12
N ASP A 214 7.41 -11.77 20.36
CA ASP A 214 6.58 -11.08 21.34
C ASP A 214 7.35 -9.99 22.10
N GLY A 215 6.62 -9.03 22.70
CA GLY A 215 7.18 -7.99 23.57
C GLY A 215 7.83 -6.82 22.84
N GLY A 216 7.52 -6.62 21.55
CA GLY A 216 7.98 -5.47 20.75
C GLY A 216 7.03 -4.27 20.74
N ASP A 217 5.94 -4.30 21.50
CA ASP A 217 4.81 -3.37 21.43
C ASP A 217 5.19 -1.90 21.58
N SER A 218 6.16 -1.59 22.44
CA SER A 218 6.62 -0.21 22.67
C SER A 218 7.32 0.42 21.46
N TYR A 219 7.71 -0.38 20.46
CA TYR A 219 8.38 0.08 19.25
C TYR A 219 7.52 -0.14 18.01
N PHE A 220 7.00 -1.34 17.81
CA PHE A 220 6.26 -1.73 16.61
C PHE A 220 4.75 -1.61 16.76
N GLY A 221 4.23 -1.34 17.96
CA GLY A 221 2.80 -1.35 18.25
C GLY A 221 2.32 -2.69 18.81
N PRO A 222 1.10 -2.72 19.37
CA PRO A 222 0.51 -3.89 20.00
C PRO A 222 0.20 -5.01 19.00
N HIS A 223 -0.12 -6.20 19.53
CA HIS A 223 -0.57 -7.35 18.73
C HIS A 223 0.43 -7.78 17.65
N TYR A 224 1.72 -7.92 18.03
CA TYR A 224 2.81 -8.26 17.10
C TYR A 224 3.00 -7.21 15.99
N GLY A 225 3.00 -5.93 16.36
CA GLY A 225 3.10 -4.84 15.41
C GLY A 225 1.86 -4.73 14.52
N GLY A 226 0.66 -4.89 15.11
CA GLY A 226 -0.61 -4.70 14.40
C GLY A 226 -0.64 -3.37 13.70
N ALA A 227 -0.90 -3.39 12.40
CA ALA A 227 -0.80 -2.23 11.53
C ALA A 227 -2.04 -2.02 10.67
N THR A 228 -2.25 -0.77 10.31
CA THR A 228 -3.23 -0.33 9.32
C THR A 228 -2.50 0.47 8.26
N VAL A 229 -2.74 0.17 6.99
CA VAL A 229 -2.13 0.92 5.87
C VAL A 229 -3.12 1.95 5.35
N PHE A 230 -2.63 3.16 5.12
CA PHE A 230 -3.44 4.28 4.66
C PHE A 230 -3.02 4.77 3.28
N THR A 231 -4.01 5.24 2.53
CA THR A 231 -3.79 6.03 1.32
C THR A 231 -3.49 7.47 1.72
N ASN A 232 -2.36 8.00 1.25
CA ASN A 232 -2.02 9.41 1.36
C ASN A 232 -2.07 10.09 -0.01
N VAL A 233 -2.40 11.39 0.01
CA VAL A 233 -2.37 12.26 -1.16
C VAL A 233 -1.67 13.58 -0.83
N ARG A 234 -1.14 14.26 -1.85
CA ARG A 234 -0.65 15.64 -1.68
C ARG A 234 -1.80 16.59 -1.33
N ALA A 235 -1.49 17.65 -0.62
CA ALA A 235 -2.48 18.65 -0.23
C ALA A 235 -3.29 19.19 -1.41
N GLY A 236 -4.60 19.25 -1.21
CA GLY A 236 -5.56 19.78 -2.18
C GLY A 236 -5.89 18.82 -3.34
N TYR A 237 -5.28 17.63 -3.40
CA TYR A 237 -5.49 16.70 -4.52
C TYR A 237 -6.93 16.19 -4.62
N LEU A 238 -7.59 15.97 -3.47
CA LEU A 238 -8.96 15.46 -3.46
C LEU A 238 -9.96 16.46 -4.02
N GLN A 239 -9.72 17.75 -3.80
CA GLN A 239 -10.56 18.84 -4.32
C GLN A 239 -10.25 19.13 -5.79
N GLU A 240 -8.96 19.07 -6.17
CA GLU A 240 -8.51 19.30 -7.54
C GLU A 240 -8.98 18.20 -8.49
N CYS A 241 -8.93 16.93 -8.04
CA CYS A 241 -9.23 15.75 -8.85
C CYS A 241 -10.33 14.88 -8.21
N PRO A 242 -11.58 15.38 -8.14
CA PRO A 242 -12.66 14.76 -7.36
C PRO A 242 -13.07 13.37 -7.84
N ASN A 243 -12.88 13.05 -9.11
CA ASN A 243 -13.21 11.74 -9.64
C ASN A 243 -12.13 10.69 -9.27
N VAL A 244 -10.85 11.05 -9.37
CA VAL A 244 -9.75 10.22 -8.83
C VAL A 244 -9.88 10.09 -7.32
N ALA A 245 -10.21 11.19 -6.61
CA ALA A 245 -10.48 11.21 -5.18
C ALA A 245 -11.54 10.19 -4.79
N ARG A 246 -12.64 10.12 -5.55
CA ARG A 246 -13.71 9.14 -5.31
C ARG A 246 -13.20 7.71 -5.41
N LEU A 247 -12.40 7.39 -6.42
CA LEU A 247 -11.76 6.08 -6.53
C LEU A 247 -10.88 5.80 -5.30
N LEU A 248 -9.99 6.73 -4.94
CA LEU A 248 -9.08 6.55 -3.79
C LEU A 248 -9.83 6.39 -2.45
N GLN A 249 -10.98 7.05 -2.31
CA GLN A 249 -11.87 6.91 -1.16
C GLN A 249 -12.60 5.56 -1.13
N ASN A 250 -12.80 4.91 -2.27
CA ASN A 250 -13.46 3.61 -2.37
C ASN A 250 -12.46 2.45 -2.25
N LEU A 251 -11.16 2.67 -2.58
CA LEU A 251 -10.16 1.61 -2.61
C LEU A 251 -9.97 0.99 -1.23
N THR A 252 -10.19 -0.30 -1.16
CA THR A 252 -9.85 -1.17 -0.04
C THR A 252 -9.21 -2.43 -0.56
N PHE A 253 -8.16 -2.86 0.11
CA PHE A 253 -7.48 -4.12 -0.13
C PHE A 253 -7.73 -5.04 1.05
N ASP A 254 -7.47 -6.32 0.90
CA ASP A 254 -7.48 -7.28 1.98
C ASP A 254 -6.23 -8.15 1.95
N LEU A 255 -5.94 -8.79 3.08
CA LEU A 255 -4.75 -9.62 3.25
C LEU A 255 -4.66 -10.74 2.21
N ALA A 256 -5.79 -11.34 1.85
CA ALA A 256 -5.83 -12.45 0.88
C ALA A 256 -5.50 -11.97 -0.53
N MET A 257 -6.08 -10.84 -0.95
CA MET A 257 -5.79 -10.19 -2.22
C MET A 257 -4.30 -9.87 -2.36
N GLU A 258 -3.74 -9.18 -1.38
CA GLU A 258 -2.34 -8.77 -1.43
C GLU A 258 -1.40 -9.98 -1.40
N ASN A 259 -1.65 -10.97 -0.54
CA ASN A 259 -0.89 -12.22 -0.53
C ASN A 259 -0.89 -12.93 -1.89
N GLN A 260 -2.05 -13.02 -2.58
CA GLN A 260 -2.16 -13.63 -3.91
C GLN A 260 -1.35 -12.87 -4.96
N LEU A 261 -1.48 -11.54 -4.98
CA LEU A 261 -0.77 -10.69 -5.92
C LEU A 261 0.74 -10.71 -5.71
N MET A 262 1.18 -10.64 -4.45
CA MET A 262 2.59 -10.72 -4.08
C MET A 262 3.17 -12.09 -4.42
N ASP A 263 2.44 -13.18 -4.16
CA ASP A 263 2.87 -14.54 -4.50
C ASP A 263 3.08 -14.69 -6.02
N ALA A 264 2.18 -14.13 -6.82
CA ALA A 264 2.31 -14.11 -8.28
C ALA A 264 3.57 -13.37 -8.75
N VAL A 265 3.97 -12.30 -8.04
CA VAL A 265 5.18 -11.52 -8.38
C VAL A 265 6.44 -12.19 -7.86
N LEU A 266 6.49 -12.56 -6.57
CA LEU A 266 7.69 -13.04 -5.90
C LEU A 266 8.03 -14.49 -6.26
N ASN A 267 7.03 -15.35 -6.39
CA ASN A 267 7.22 -16.79 -6.55
C ASN A 267 6.94 -17.26 -7.98
N GLU A 268 5.91 -16.74 -8.65
CA GLU A 268 5.61 -17.07 -10.05
C GLU A 268 6.36 -16.17 -11.03
N ARG A 269 7.08 -15.15 -10.55
CA ARG A 269 7.89 -14.21 -11.34
C ARG A 269 7.07 -13.44 -12.39
N ARG A 270 5.79 -13.21 -12.13
CA ARG A 270 4.95 -12.41 -13.00
C ARG A 270 5.29 -10.93 -12.86
N ASN A 271 5.20 -10.20 -13.96
CA ASN A 271 5.23 -8.74 -13.90
C ASN A 271 4.03 -8.23 -13.06
N PRO A 272 4.20 -7.22 -12.18
CA PRO A 272 3.13 -6.72 -11.30
C PRO A 272 1.86 -6.34 -12.07
N ARG A 273 1.97 -5.73 -13.25
CA ARG A 273 0.82 -5.39 -14.09
C ARG A 273 0.08 -6.63 -14.60
N GLN A 274 0.80 -7.69 -14.97
CA GLN A 274 0.20 -8.95 -15.41
C GLN A 274 -0.49 -9.67 -14.24
N ALA A 275 0.13 -9.69 -13.06
CA ALA A 275 -0.48 -10.21 -11.84
C ALA A 275 -1.78 -9.48 -11.51
N ALA A 276 -1.74 -8.15 -11.51
CA ALA A 276 -2.91 -7.29 -11.28
C ALA A 276 -4.02 -7.51 -12.32
N LYS A 277 -3.68 -7.61 -13.63
CA LYS A 277 -4.65 -7.89 -14.69
C LYS A 277 -5.32 -9.25 -14.52
N GLY A 278 -4.52 -10.28 -14.21
CA GLY A 278 -5.04 -11.63 -13.96
C GLY A 278 -5.96 -11.69 -12.76
N TRP A 279 -5.57 -11.03 -11.67
CA TRP A 279 -6.37 -10.99 -10.44
C TRP A 279 -7.70 -10.24 -10.64
N LEU A 280 -7.68 -9.05 -11.26
CA LEU A 280 -8.90 -8.29 -11.58
C LEU A 280 -9.86 -9.07 -12.49
N LYS A 281 -9.32 -9.83 -13.46
CA LYS A 281 -10.14 -10.70 -14.33
C LYS A 281 -10.82 -11.81 -13.53
N ALA A 282 -10.15 -12.36 -12.52
CA ALA A 282 -10.69 -13.42 -11.66
C ALA A 282 -11.64 -12.88 -10.57
N ASN A 283 -11.56 -11.60 -10.24
CA ASN A 283 -12.32 -10.94 -9.17
C ASN A 283 -13.04 -9.68 -9.68
N PRO A 284 -13.84 -9.73 -10.74
CA PRO A 284 -14.45 -8.54 -11.34
C PRO A 284 -15.38 -7.78 -10.39
N GLN A 285 -15.97 -8.47 -9.39
CA GLN A 285 -16.91 -7.92 -8.43
C GLN A 285 -16.31 -6.79 -7.56
N VAL A 286 -14.99 -6.76 -7.39
CA VAL A 286 -14.35 -5.69 -6.59
C VAL A 286 -14.49 -4.33 -7.25
N LEU A 287 -14.61 -4.31 -8.58
CA LEU A 287 -14.75 -3.08 -9.35
C LEU A 287 -16.08 -2.37 -9.07
N ASP A 288 -17.14 -3.10 -8.71
CA ASP A 288 -18.44 -2.51 -8.39
C ASP A 288 -18.33 -1.55 -7.19
N GLY A 289 -17.59 -1.97 -6.15
CA GLY A 289 -17.34 -1.13 -4.98
C GLY A 289 -16.36 0.01 -5.29
N TRP A 290 -15.24 -0.30 -5.94
CA TRP A 290 -14.20 0.70 -6.19
C TRP A 290 -14.63 1.79 -7.17
N LEU A 291 -15.47 1.44 -8.16
CA LEU A 291 -15.96 2.37 -9.17
C LEU A 291 -17.29 3.05 -8.79
N GLN A 292 -17.81 2.82 -7.59
CA GLN A 292 -19.03 3.46 -7.15
C GLN A 292 -18.90 4.99 -7.19
N GLY A 293 -19.68 5.66 -8.02
CA GLY A 293 -19.65 7.10 -8.23
C GLY A 293 -18.42 7.64 -8.97
N VAL A 294 -17.57 6.75 -9.52
CA VAL A 294 -16.45 7.10 -10.40
C VAL A 294 -16.96 7.10 -11.85
N ALA A 295 -16.74 8.18 -12.58
CA ALA A 295 -17.09 8.28 -13.99
C ALA A 295 -15.86 8.05 -14.88
N PRO A 296 -16.00 7.42 -16.06
CA PRO A 296 -14.93 7.41 -17.04
C PRO A 296 -14.53 8.84 -17.42
N ARG A 297 -13.22 9.10 -17.49
CA ARG A 297 -12.72 10.37 -17.97
C ARG A 297 -12.98 10.46 -19.46
N VAL A 298 -13.84 11.38 -19.85
CA VAL A 298 -14.01 11.73 -21.27
C VAL A 298 -12.81 12.60 -21.66
N SER A 299 -11.93 12.08 -22.51
CA SER A 299 -10.87 12.89 -23.12
C SER A 299 -11.56 14.03 -23.89
N GLY A 300 -11.25 15.29 -23.55
CA GLY A 300 -11.75 16.46 -24.25
C GLY A 300 -11.20 16.54 -25.67
N GLY A 301 -11.77 15.75 -26.57
CA GLY A 301 -11.68 15.88 -28.01
C GLY A 301 -13.10 16.09 -28.55
N PRO A 302 -13.31 16.75 -29.71
CA PRO A 302 -14.63 16.97 -30.26
C PRO A 302 -15.38 15.65 -30.38
N ALA A 303 -16.66 15.66 -30.00
CA ALA A 303 -17.55 14.50 -29.97
C ALA A 303 -17.42 13.67 -31.25
N GLY A 304 -16.77 12.53 -31.16
CA GLY A 304 -16.54 11.60 -32.25
C GLY A 304 -16.59 10.15 -31.77
N ALA A 305 -17.75 9.54 -31.94
CA ALA A 305 -18.01 8.09 -32.08
C ALA A 305 -17.42 7.16 -31.02
N SER A 306 -18.23 6.81 -30.03
CA SER A 306 -18.16 5.54 -29.30
C SER A 306 -18.09 4.37 -30.31
N LYS A 307 -16.92 3.71 -30.40
CA LYS A 307 -16.86 2.33 -30.92
C LYS A 307 -16.70 1.41 -29.71
N ALA A 308 -17.77 0.67 -29.47
CA ALA A 308 -17.71 -0.52 -28.61
C ALA A 308 -16.63 -1.44 -29.18
N VAL A 309 -15.61 -1.75 -28.36
CA VAL A 309 -14.67 -2.84 -28.62
C VAL A 309 -15.13 -4.02 -27.78
N ALA A 310 -15.94 -4.87 -28.43
CA ALA A 310 -16.05 -6.26 -28.02
C ALA A 310 -14.82 -7.00 -28.57
N SER A 311 -14.32 -7.96 -27.79
CA SER A 311 -13.38 -9.04 -28.14
C SER A 311 -12.00 -8.62 -28.65
N ASP A 312 -10.97 -8.77 -27.82
CA ASP A 312 -9.87 -9.76 -28.02
C ASP A 312 -9.15 -10.06 -26.68
#